data_8fd33b2e0fdae70b9b4c92c017c64504
#
_entry.id   8fd33b2e0fdae70b9b4c92c017c64504
#
_cell.length_a   1.000
_cell.length_b   1.000
_cell.length_c   1.000
_cell.angle_alpha   90.00
_cell.angle_beta   90.00
_cell.angle_gamma   90.00
#
_symmetry.space_group_name_H-M   'P 1'
#
loop_
_entity.id
_entity.type
_entity.pdbx_description
1 polymer ?
#
loop_
_entity_poly.entity_id
_entity_poly.type
_entity_poly.pdbx_seq_one_letter_code
_entity_poly.pdbx_strand_id
1 'polypeptide(L)'
;MMTFTFFLSICWIIWGALVFGWPARLARQAVRLHPGFVGQIDLLAAAFALALSLIWFWMIATSPRSPMRGTMHWMAGLTLFWVLVATLLMPWIDYGKTYRSIATGMAKALPPKVDCIVNANLPNAVLGTLDYFSGIRTVPLTSTSAGKCHWLVMYGEPRDAKKMAEAGWRKAWEGNRPSDRRASEKTRLYRRDAGELQSSGLGDLRDLQFLPDGNPLRDS
;
A
#
# COMPACT_ATOMS: atom_id res chain seq x y z
N MET A 1 -10.67 24.96 21.80
CA MET A 1 -9.58 24.38 22.60
C MET A 1 -9.83 22.93 22.97
N MET A 2 -10.94 22.57 23.58
CA MET A 2 -11.27 21.16 23.92
C MET A 2 -11.23 20.21 22.71
N THR A 3 -11.66 20.67 21.55
CA THR A 3 -11.69 19.84 20.32
C THR A 3 -10.32 19.30 19.92
N PHE A 4 -9.29 20.14 19.88
CA PHE A 4 -7.94 19.68 19.51
C PHE A 4 -7.32 18.80 20.60
N THR A 5 -7.50 19.14 21.87
CA THR A 5 -7.04 18.29 22.99
C THR A 5 -7.67 16.90 22.90
N PHE A 6 -8.94 16.81 22.53
CA PHE A 6 -9.61 15.52 22.28
C PHE A 6 -8.97 14.76 21.11
N PHE A 7 -8.73 15.40 19.96
CA PHE A 7 -8.07 14.76 18.82
C PHE A 7 -6.64 14.30 19.14
N LEU A 8 -5.88 15.11 19.89
CA LEU A 8 -4.53 14.72 20.32
C LEU A 8 -4.56 13.50 21.24
N SER A 9 -5.53 13.44 22.17
CA SER A 9 -5.73 12.27 23.02
C SER A 9 -6.06 11.03 22.19
N ILE A 10 -6.88 11.14 21.16
CA ILE A 10 -7.19 10.04 20.24
C ILE A 10 -5.91 9.53 19.55
N CYS A 11 -5.04 10.42 19.04
CA CYS A 11 -3.77 10.02 18.41
C CYS A 11 -2.91 9.20 19.38
N TRP A 12 -2.78 9.61 20.63
CA TRP A 12 -2.02 8.90 21.65
C TRP A 12 -2.65 7.55 22.04
N ILE A 13 -3.98 7.49 22.16
CA ILE A 13 -4.71 6.24 22.44
C ILE A 13 -4.56 5.25 21.31
N ILE A 14 -4.67 5.69 20.04
CA ILE A 14 -4.47 4.82 18.88
C ILE A 14 -3.02 4.33 18.84
N TRP A 15 -2.04 5.20 19.01
CA TRP A 15 -0.65 4.82 19.05
C TRP A 15 -0.34 3.83 20.17
N GLY A 16 -0.88 4.08 21.37
CA GLY A 16 -0.77 3.14 22.50
C GLY A 16 -1.38 1.76 22.19
N ALA A 17 -2.51 1.74 21.48
CA ALA A 17 -3.14 0.49 21.05
C ALA A 17 -2.30 -0.27 20.02
N LEU A 18 -1.62 0.46 19.10
CA LEU A 18 -0.76 -0.12 18.07
C LEU A 18 0.54 -0.70 18.65
N VAL A 19 1.11 -0.06 19.66
CA VAL A 19 2.43 -0.39 20.21
C VAL A 19 2.34 -1.33 21.41
N PHE A 20 1.45 -1.01 22.38
CA PHE A 20 1.32 -1.74 23.65
C PHE A 20 0.14 -2.71 23.67
N GLY A 21 -0.71 -2.71 22.63
CA GLY A 21 -1.90 -3.56 22.61
C GLY A 21 -3.03 -3.11 23.54
N TRP A 22 -2.96 -1.91 24.11
CA TRP A 22 -3.95 -1.36 25.02
C TRP A 22 -4.48 0.00 24.55
N PRO A 23 -5.80 0.23 24.49
CA PRO A 23 -6.93 -0.65 24.84
C PRO A 23 -7.12 -1.84 23.89
N ALA A 24 -7.36 -3.02 24.41
CA ALA A 24 -7.42 -4.26 23.64
C ALA A 24 -8.47 -4.28 22.51
N ARG A 25 -9.56 -3.51 22.64
CA ARG A 25 -10.59 -3.40 21.60
C ARG A 25 -10.03 -2.70 20.36
N LEU A 26 -9.33 -1.57 20.54
CA LEU A 26 -8.71 -0.82 19.44
C LEU A 26 -7.55 -1.60 18.80
N ALA A 27 -6.71 -2.24 19.61
CA ALA A 27 -5.63 -3.08 19.13
C ALA A 27 -6.15 -4.20 18.22
N ARG A 28 -7.22 -4.90 18.61
CA ARG A 28 -7.87 -5.93 17.79
C ARG A 28 -8.43 -5.38 16.47
N GLN A 29 -9.01 -4.17 16.52
CA GLN A 29 -9.49 -3.51 15.28
C GLN A 29 -8.33 -3.14 14.37
N ALA A 30 -7.23 -2.62 14.91
CA ALA A 30 -6.03 -2.27 14.13
C ALA A 30 -5.43 -3.50 13.43
N VAL A 31 -5.33 -4.64 14.11
CA VAL A 31 -4.88 -5.92 13.53
C VAL A 31 -5.84 -6.43 12.45
N ARG A 32 -7.16 -6.26 12.63
CA ARG A 32 -8.14 -6.62 11.61
C ARG A 32 -8.05 -5.73 10.37
N LEU A 33 -7.67 -4.46 10.54
CA LEU A 33 -7.49 -3.51 9.43
C LEU A 33 -6.23 -3.80 8.63
N HIS A 34 -5.13 -4.07 9.34
CA HIS A 34 -3.81 -4.32 8.74
C HIS A 34 -3.18 -5.57 9.37
N PRO A 35 -3.56 -6.77 8.91
CA PRO A 35 -2.99 -8.02 9.42
C PRO A 35 -1.47 -8.06 9.21
N GLY A 36 -0.74 -8.49 10.25
CA GLY A 36 0.72 -8.60 10.20
C GLY A 36 1.48 -7.30 10.53
N PHE A 37 0.79 -6.19 10.82
CA PHE A 37 1.47 -5.00 11.33
C PHE A 37 2.02 -5.27 12.75
N VAL A 38 3.30 -5.02 12.94
CA VAL A 38 3.97 -5.05 14.25
C VAL A 38 4.37 -3.62 14.58
N GLY A 39 3.75 -3.05 15.61
CA GLY A 39 4.09 -1.72 16.10
C GLY A 39 5.51 -1.69 16.63
N GLN A 40 6.33 -0.81 16.08
CA GLN A 40 7.68 -0.54 16.58
C GLN A 40 7.71 0.80 17.30
N ILE A 41 8.45 0.87 18.41
CA ILE A 41 8.63 2.12 19.14
C ILE A 41 9.79 2.88 18.50
N ASP A 42 9.48 3.97 17.80
CA ASP A 42 10.47 4.98 17.48
C ASP A 42 10.55 5.97 18.65
N LEU A 43 11.59 5.80 19.47
CA LEU A 43 11.79 6.63 20.66
C LEU A 43 11.97 8.10 20.34
N LEU A 44 12.62 8.45 19.22
CA LEU A 44 12.80 9.84 18.82
C LEU A 44 11.48 10.47 18.40
N ALA A 45 10.71 9.78 17.57
CA ALA A 45 9.38 10.24 17.16
C ALA A 45 8.43 10.38 18.36
N ALA A 46 8.43 9.42 19.27
CA ALA A 46 7.60 9.44 20.47
C ALA A 46 8.01 10.57 21.43
N ALA A 47 9.31 10.77 21.68
CA ALA A 47 9.82 11.87 22.50
C ALA A 47 9.50 13.24 21.91
N PHE A 48 9.66 13.40 20.61
CA PHE A 48 9.30 14.62 19.89
C PHE A 48 7.80 14.91 19.99
N ALA A 49 6.95 13.92 19.73
CA ALA A 49 5.51 14.04 19.84
C ALA A 49 5.07 14.42 21.28
N LEU A 50 5.72 13.83 22.31
CA LEU A 50 5.48 14.13 23.71
C LEU A 50 5.87 15.58 24.04
N ALA A 51 7.07 16.01 23.63
CA ALA A 51 7.54 17.38 23.85
C ALA A 51 6.57 18.42 23.28
N LEU A 52 6.12 18.22 22.04
CA LEU A 52 5.15 19.11 21.39
C LEU A 52 3.78 19.08 22.11
N SER A 53 3.36 17.93 22.60
CA SER A 53 2.11 17.82 23.37
C SER A 53 2.22 18.59 24.70
N LEU A 54 3.37 18.55 25.38
CA LEU A 54 3.63 19.31 26.60
C LEU A 54 3.66 20.83 26.31
N ILE A 55 4.29 21.24 25.23
CA ILE A 55 4.29 22.64 24.77
C ILE A 55 2.85 23.12 24.50
N TRP A 56 2.02 22.28 23.89
CA TRP A 56 0.60 22.58 23.68
C TRP A 56 -0.14 22.85 25.01
N PHE A 57 0.00 21.97 25.99
CA PHE A 57 -0.62 22.15 27.28
C PHE A 57 -0.11 23.40 28.01
N TRP A 58 1.20 23.64 27.96
CA TRP A 58 1.80 24.85 28.49
C TRP A 58 1.26 26.11 27.82
N MET A 59 1.17 26.12 26.50
CA MET A 59 0.62 27.24 25.71
C MET A 59 -0.84 27.53 26.11
N ILE A 60 -1.67 26.48 26.28
CA ILE A 60 -3.06 26.66 26.71
C ILE A 60 -3.13 27.28 28.12
N ALA A 61 -2.28 26.83 29.02
CA ALA A 61 -2.27 27.28 30.41
C ALA A 61 -1.80 28.74 30.57
N THR A 62 -0.81 29.16 29.76
CA THR A 62 -0.15 30.46 29.91
C THR A 62 -0.69 31.54 28.97
N SER A 63 -1.47 31.20 27.95
CA SER A 63 -1.95 32.16 26.94
C SER A 63 -2.84 33.25 27.54
N PRO A 64 -2.47 34.55 27.35
CA PRO A 64 -3.28 35.66 27.81
C PRO A 64 -4.64 35.72 27.10
N ARG A 65 -5.61 36.37 27.74
CA ARG A 65 -6.93 36.63 27.16
C ARG A 65 -6.85 37.72 26.11
N SER A 66 -6.72 37.34 24.83
CA SER A 66 -6.62 38.20 23.66
C SER A 66 -7.67 37.82 22.64
N PRO A 67 -8.20 38.74 21.82
CA PRO A 67 -9.11 38.44 20.71
C PRO A 67 -8.52 37.44 19.70
N MET A 68 -7.20 37.47 19.51
CA MET A 68 -6.46 36.57 18.60
C MET A 68 -6.21 35.18 19.19
N ARG A 69 -6.47 34.97 20.47
CA ARG A 69 -6.19 33.69 21.18
C ARG A 69 -6.86 32.49 20.50
N GLY A 70 -8.11 32.65 20.07
CA GLY A 70 -8.84 31.60 19.39
C GLY A 70 -8.17 31.11 18.12
N THR A 71 -7.79 32.05 17.26
CA THR A 71 -7.12 31.76 15.99
C THR A 71 -5.75 31.11 16.19
N MET A 72 -4.94 31.65 17.12
CA MET A 72 -3.61 31.09 17.43
C MET A 72 -3.71 29.63 17.93
N HIS A 73 -4.64 29.36 18.85
CA HIS A 73 -4.85 27.99 19.33
C HIS A 73 -5.41 27.08 18.25
N TRP A 74 -6.23 27.58 17.34
CA TRP A 74 -6.74 26.78 16.24
C TRP A 74 -5.62 26.37 15.28
N MET A 75 -4.79 27.32 14.86
CA MET A 75 -3.65 27.06 13.97
C MET A 75 -2.63 26.12 14.61
N ALA A 76 -2.23 26.39 15.85
CA ALA A 76 -1.28 25.56 16.58
C ALA A 76 -1.84 24.15 16.85
N GLY A 77 -3.12 24.03 17.20
CA GLY A 77 -3.77 22.74 17.41
C GLY A 77 -3.87 21.89 16.14
N LEU A 78 -4.19 22.52 15.00
CA LEU A 78 -4.24 21.84 13.70
C LEU A 78 -2.85 21.38 13.29
N THR A 79 -1.84 22.22 13.42
CA THR A 79 -0.45 21.86 13.11
C THR A 79 0.02 20.68 13.97
N LEU A 80 -0.20 20.77 15.27
CA LEU A 80 0.18 19.70 16.21
C LEU A 80 -0.54 18.38 15.90
N PHE A 81 -1.83 18.43 15.57
CA PHE A 81 -2.58 17.24 15.16
C PHE A 81 -1.91 16.54 13.97
N TRP A 82 -1.60 17.27 12.89
CA TRP A 82 -0.94 16.70 11.73
C TRP A 82 0.47 16.18 12.03
N VAL A 83 1.22 16.87 12.89
CA VAL A 83 2.54 16.39 13.33
C VAL A 83 2.40 15.07 14.10
N LEU A 84 1.44 14.94 15.02
CA LEU A 84 1.21 13.68 15.73
C LEU A 84 0.77 12.56 14.81
N VAL A 85 -0.11 12.83 13.85
CA VAL A 85 -0.49 11.83 12.84
C VAL A 85 0.72 11.38 12.04
N ALA A 86 1.56 12.32 11.59
CA ALA A 86 2.73 12.00 10.78
C ALA A 86 3.83 11.25 11.56
N THR A 87 4.01 11.56 12.85
CA THR A 87 5.06 10.93 13.67
C THR A 87 4.62 9.62 14.29
N LEU A 88 3.40 9.54 14.80
CA LEU A 88 2.93 8.38 15.58
C LEU A 88 2.15 7.37 14.74
N LEU A 89 1.33 7.82 13.78
CA LEU A 89 0.39 6.95 13.07
C LEU A 89 0.82 6.63 11.63
N MET A 90 1.73 7.42 11.04
CA MET A 90 2.15 7.22 9.65
C MET A 90 2.72 5.82 9.37
N PRO A 91 3.55 5.21 10.24
CA PRO A 91 4.05 3.85 10.00
C PRO A 91 2.94 2.81 9.82
N TRP A 92 1.85 2.94 10.59
CA TRP A 92 0.69 2.06 10.48
C TRP A 92 -0.14 2.34 9.22
N ILE A 93 -0.35 3.61 8.88
CA ILE A 93 -1.06 4.03 7.67
C ILE A 93 -0.29 3.60 6.43
N ASP A 94 1.03 3.85 6.41
CA ASP A 94 1.90 3.47 5.29
C ASP A 94 1.93 1.97 5.08
N TYR A 95 2.07 1.18 6.15
CA TYR A 95 2.04 -0.28 6.07
C TYR A 95 0.79 -0.80 5.33
N GLY A 96 -0.37 -0.22 5.61
CA GLY A 96 -1.61 -0.61 4.95
C GLY A 96 -1.74 -0.14 3.49
N LYS A 97 -1.13 0.98 3.14
CA LYS A 97 -1.28 1.63 1.82
C LYS A 97 -0.17 1.29 0.84
N THR A 98 0.99 0.90 1.34
CA THR A 98 2.17 0.68 0.51
C THR A 98 2.04 -0.57 -0.37
N TYR A 99 2.57 -0.48 -1.58
CA TYR A 99 2.77 -1.61 -2.49
C TYR A 99 4.14 -2.29 -2.29
N ARG A 100 4.93 -1.83 -1.32
CA ARG A 100 6.28 -2.35 -1.07
C ARG A 100 6.29 -3.86 -0.82
N SER A 101 5.28 -4.38 -0.09
CA SER A 101 5.14 -5.81 0.16
C SER A 101 4.96 -6.62 -1.13
N ILE A 102 4.22 -6.07 -2.11
CA ILE A 102 4.05 -6.66 -3.43
C ILE A 102 5.37 -6.68 -4.18
N ALA A 103 6.07 -5.54 -4.25
CA ALA A 103 7.33 -5.42 -4.97
C ALA A 103 8.40 -6.35 -4.40
N THR A 104 8.59 -6.35 -3.08
CA THR A 104 9.59 -7.21 -2.41
C THR A 104 9.21 -8.69 -2.45
N GLY A 105 7.93 -9.02 -2.35
CA GLY A 105 7.44 -10.41 -2.46
C GLY A 105 7.64 -10.97 -3.87
N MET A 106 7.32 -10.18 -4.89
CA MET A 106 7.52 -10.56 -6.29
C MET A 106 9.00 -10.69 -6.64
N ALA A 107 9.85 -9.77 -6.17
CA ALA A 107 11.30 -9.84 -6.39
C ALA A 107 11.92 -11.13 -5.80
N LYS A 108 11.43 -11.59 -4.64
CA LYS A 108 11.88 -12.86 -4.04
C LYS A 108 11.43 -14.09 -4.83
N ALA A 109 10.31 -14.01 -5.55
CA ALA A 109 9.78 -15.11 -6.35
C ALA A 109 10.42 -15.20 -7.75
N LEU A 110 11.06 -14.14 -8.20
CA LEU A 110 11.76 -14.09 -9.48
C LEU A 110 13.18 -14.64 -9.36
N PRO A 111 13.69 -15.33 -10.40
CA PRO A 111 15.11 -15.71 -10.45
C PRO A 111 15.99 -14.45 -10.61
N PRO A 112 17.29 -14.54 -10.26
CA PRO A 112 18.20 -13.38 -10.27
C PRO A 112 18.46 -12.78 -11.67
N LYS A 113 18.18 -13.54 -12.72
CA LYS A 113 18.24 -13.07 -14.11
C LYS A 113 16.89 -13.34 -14.79
N VAL A 114 16.18 -12.27 -15.09
CA VAL A 114 14.93 -12.31 -15.86
C VAL A 114 15.10 -11.44 -17.08
N ASP A 115 14.89 -12.02 -18.27
CA ASP A 115 15.06 -11.31 -19.52
C ASP A 115 13.99 -10.21 -19.68
N CYS A 116 12.72 -10.57 -19.48
CA CYS A 116 11.62 -9.62 -19.51
C CYS A 116 10.38 -10.14 -18.75
N ILE A 117 9.56 -9.20 -18.31
CA ILE A 117 8.27 -9.47 -17.65
C ILE A 117 7.20 -8.67 -18.36
N VAL A 118 6.17 -9.34 -18.84
CA VAL A 118 5.00 -8.67 -19.45
C VAL A 118 4.08 -8.20 -18.33
N ASN A 119 3.55 -7.01 -18.46
CA ASN A 119 2.46 -6.54 -17.59
C ASN A 119 1.11 -6.59 -18.33
N ALA A 120 0.11 -7.13 -17.64
CA ALA A 120 -1.26 -7.13 -18.08
C ALA A 120 -2.12 -6.50 -16.99
N ASN A 121 -2.77 -5.38 -17.32
CA ASN A 121 -3.73 -4.70 -16.46
C ASN A 121 -3.19 -4.30 -15.06
N LEU A 122 -1.91 -3.92 -14.95
CA LEU A 122 -1.35 -3.42 -13.69
C LEU A 122 -1.64 -1.92 -13.51
N PRO A 123 -2.09 -1.51 -12.32
CA PRO A 123 -2.16 -0.09 -11.97
C PRO A 123 -0.79 0.58 -12.04
N ASN A 124 -0.74 1.83 -12.52
CA ASN A 124 0.51 2.60 -12.62
C ASN A 124 1.27 2.71 -11.29
N ALA A 125 0.55 2.77 -10.16
CA ALA A 125 1.14 2.79 -8.82
C ALA A 125 1.93 1.51 -8.51
N VAL A 126 1.47 0.35 -8.98
CA VAL A 126 2.20 -0.92 -8.83
C VAL A 126 3.43 -0.93 -9.72
N LEU A 127 3.30 -0.50 -10.98
CA LEU A 127 4.42 -0.42 -11.93
C LEU A 127 5.56 0.46 -11.39
N GLY A 128 5.23 1.68 -10.94
CA GLY A 128 6.23 2.57 -10.34
C GLY A 128 6.87 2.00 -9.08
N THR A 129 6.12 1.28 -8.27
CA THR A 129 6.64 0.64 -7.06
C THR A 129 7.58 -0.52 -7.37
N LEU A 130 7.29 -1.31 -8.40
CA LEU A 130 8.14 -2.41 -8.86
C LEU A 130 9.48 -1.89 -9.38
N ASP A 131 9.48 -0.83 -10.18
CA ASP A 131 10.72 -0.20 -10.67
C ASP A 131 11.52 0.40 -9.50
N TYR A 132 10.87 1.17 -8.62
CA TYR A 132 11.54 1.89 -7.53
C TYR A 132 12.15 0.97 -6.46
N PHE A 133 11.38 -0.01 -5.95
CA PHE A 133 11.85 -0.86 -4.83
C PHE A 133 12.61 -2.11 -5.27
N SER A 134 12.42 -2.57 -6.48
CA SER A 134 12.95 -3.86 -6.93
C SER A 134 13.70 -3.79 -8.25
N GLY A 135 13.75 -2.63 -8.90
CA GLY A 135 14.38 -2.47 -10.21
C GLY A 135 13.70 -3.29 -11.32
N ILE A 136 12.49 -3.78 -11.07
CA ILE A 136 11.75 -4.63 -12.01
C ILE A 136 11.04 -3.75 -13.02
N ARG A 137 11.53 -3.79 -14.25
CA ARG A 137 10.90 -3.13 -15.40
C ARG A 137 10.04 -4.11 -16.17
N THR A 138 8.83 -3.70 -16.46
CA THR A 138 7.87 -4.52 -17.19
C THR A 138 7.62 -3.97 -18.58
N VAL A 139 7.27 -4.86 -19.49
CA VAL A 139 6.94 -4.53 -20.88
C VAL A 139 5.40 -4.64 -21.03
N PRO A 140 4.73 -3.63 -21.60
CA PRO A 140 3.29 -3.72 -21.81
C PRO A 140 2.93 -4.85 -22.79
N LEU A 141 1.78 -5.47 -22.56
CA LEU A 141 1.27 -6.59 -23.38
C LEU A 141 1.14 -6.22 -24.86
N THR A 142 0.93 -4.94 -25.16
CA THR A 142 0.82 -4.42 -26.54
C THR A 142 2.16 -4.33 -27.28
N SER A 143 3.29 -4.47 -26.58
CA SER A 143 4.62 -4.40 -27.18
C SER A 143 4.93 -5.62 -28.04
N THR A 144 5.65 -5.40 -29.14
CA THR A 144 6.13 -6.48 -30.01
C THR A 144 7.10 -7.44 -29.32
N SER A 145 7.80 -6.96 -28.29
CA SER A 145 8.73 -7.78 -27.49
C SER A 145 8.04 -8.68 -26.47
N ALA A 146 6.76 -8.44 -26.16
CA ALA A 146 6.02 -9.21 -25.16
C ALA A 146 5.96 -10.72 -25.46
N GLY A 147 5.95 -11.10 -26.75
CA GLY A 147 5.93 -12.50 -27.20
C GLY A 147 7.13 -13.34 -26.82
N LYS A 148 8.25 -12.70 -26.48
CA LYS A 148 9.50 -13.38 -26.11
C LYS A 148 9.65 -13.56 -24.59
N CYS A 149 8.75 -13.00 -23.80
CA CYS A 149 8.86 -13.02 -22.35
C CYS A 149 8.24 -14.29 -21.75
N HIS A 150 8.96 -14.92 -20.84
CA HIS A 150 8.51 -16.11 -20.12
C HIS A 150 7.74 -15.77 -18.81
N TRP A 151 7.69 -14.50 -18.44
CA TRP A 151 7.06 -14.02 -17.23
C TRP A 151 5.96 -13.02 -17.54
N LEU A 152 4.84 -13.18 -16.84
CA LEU A 152 3.68 -12.28 -16.93
C LEU A 152 3.27 -11.87 -15.51
N VAL A 153 3.12 -10.59 -15.29
CA VAL A 153 2.50 -10.05 -14.08
C VAL A 153 1.15 -9.44 -14.42
N MET A 154 0.15 -9.76 -13.60
CA MET A 154 -1.23 -9.37 -13.85
C MET A 154 -1.92 -8.99 -12.53
N TYR A 155 -2.81 -8.01 -12.61
CA TYR A 155 -3.74 -7.66 -11.55
C TYR A 155 -5.15 -8.05 -11.98
N GLY A 156 -5.84 -8.86 -11.18
CA GLY A 156 -7.16 -9.34 -11.55
C GLY A 156 -7.81 -10.29 -10.55
N GLU A 157 -8.99 -10.76 -10.89
CA GLU A 157 -9.85 -11.64 -10.10
C GLU A 157 -9.42 -13.13 -10.18
N PRO A 158 -9.97 -14.01 -9.30
CA PRO A 158 -9.72 -15.44 -9.36
C PRO A 158 -10.13 -16.10 -10.70
N ARG A 159 -11.18 -15.60 -11.36
CA ARG A 159 -11.61 -16.07 -12.68
C ARG A 159 -10.54 -15.90 -13.75
N ASP A 160 -9.79 -14.79 -13.67
CA ASP A 160 -8.71 -14.52 -14.60
C ASP A 160 -7.53 -15.48 -14.38
N ALA A 161 -7.30 -15.88 -13.13
CA ALA A 161 -6.30 -16.90 -12.80
C ALA A 161 -6.62 -18.27 -13.42
N LYS A 162 -7.91 -18.64 -13.53
CA LYS A 162 -8.33 -19.86 -14.20
C LYS A 162 -8.07 -19.81 -15.70
N LYS A 163 -8.42 -18.69 -16.36
CA LYS A 163 -8.12 -18.48 -17.78
C LYS A 163 -6.62 -18.55 -18.09
N MET A 164 -5.78 -18.00 -17.18
CA MET A 164 -4.33 -18.07 -17.32
C MET A 164 -3.81 -19.51 -17.24
N ALA A 165 -4.35 -20.31 -16.33
CA ALA A 165 -3.97 -21.72 -16.22
C ALA A 165 -4.39 -22.53 -17.47
N GLU A 166 -5.57 -22.25 -18.03
CA GLU A 166 -6.07 -22.85 -19.27
C GLU A 166 -5.19 -22.48 -20.47
N ALA A 167 -4.59 -21.26 -20.48
CA ALA A 167 -3.65 -20.78 -21.47
C ALA A 167 -2.18 -21.26 -21.25
N GLY A 168 -1.94 -22.25 -20.38
CA GLY A 168 -0.62 -22.83 -20.14
C GLY A 168 0.30 -22.02 -19.22
N TRP A 169 -0.23 -20.98 -18.53
CA TRP A 169 0.55 -20.19 -17.60
C TRP A 169 0.51 -20.77 -16.17
N ARG A 170 1.66 -20.99 -15.57
CA ARG A 170 1.78 -21.49 -14.19
C ARG A 170 1.94 -20.31 -13.23
N LYS A 171 1.08 -20.26 -12.20
CA LYS A 171 1.20 -19.24 -11.15
C LYS A 171 2.46 -19.49 -10.30
N ALA A 172 3.38 -18.53 -10.30
CA ALA A 172 4.61 -18.58 -9.52
C ALA A 172 4.47 -17.84 -8.17
N TRP A 173 3.68 -16.75 -8.14
CA TRP A 173 3.48 -15.98 -6.92
C TRP A 173 2.13 -15.23 -6.95
N GLU A 174 1.63 -14.92 -5.76
CA GLU A 174 0.41 -14.14 -5.56
C GLU A 174 0.55 -13.26 -4.34
N GLY A 175 0.14 -12.00 -4.43
CA GLY A 175 0.16 -11.07 -3.31
C GLY A 175 -0.81 -9.91 -3.48
N ASN A 176 -1.10 -9.25 -2.35
CA ASN A 176 -1.93 -8.05 -2.27
C ASN A 176 -1.39 -7.10 -1.20
N ARG A 177 -1.97 -5.90 -1.12
CA ARG A 177 -1.67 -4.99 0.00
C ARG A 177 -2.24 -5.51 1.30
N PRO A 178 -1.59 -5.25 2.46
CA PRO A 178 -2.08 -5.71 3.76
C PRO A 178 -3.49 -5.21 4.11
N SER A 179 -3.88 -4.01 3.65
CA SER A 179 -5.20 -3.43 3.87
C SER A 179 -6.26 -3.87 2.86
N ASP A 180 -5.87 -4.58 1.81
CA ASP A 180 -6.80 -4.93 0.73
C ASP A 180 -7.69 -6.10 1.17
N ARG A 181 -8.90 -5.75 1.61
CA ARG A 181 -9.90 -6.70 2.12
C ARG A 181 -10.67 -7.40 1.02
N ARG A 182 -10.66 -6.87 -0.20
CA ARG A 182 -11.26 -7.52 -1.35
C ARG A 182 -10.31 -8.58 -1.86
N ALA A 183 -10.43 -9.77 -1.31
CA ALA A 183 -9.64 -10.93 -1.71
C ALA A 183 -9.85 -11.34 -3.19
N SER A 184 -10.75 -10.67 -3.92
CA SER A 184 -11.04 -10.95 -5.31
C SER A 184 -9.92 -10.50 -6.24
N GLU A 185 -9.38 -9.29 -6.03
CA GLU A 185 -8.35 -8.73 -6.91
C GLU A 185 -6.98 -8.85 -6.27
N LYS A 186 -6.06 -9.53 -6.94
CA LYS A 186 -4.69 -9.75 -6.46
C LYS A 186 -3.68 -9.56 -7.58
N THR A 187 -2.47 -9.17 -7.21
CA THR A 187 -1.33 -9.19 -8.12
C THR A 187 -0.79 -10.61 -8.19
N ARG A 188 -0.69 -11.17 -9.39
CA ARG A 188 -0.19 -12.52 -9.64
C ARG A 188 0.94 -12.49 -10.62
N LEU A 189 1.96 -13.30 -10.34
CA LEU A 189 3.08 -13.54 -11.23
C LEU A 189 2.93 -14.94 -11.83
N TYR A 190 3.00 -15.01 -13.12
CA TYR A 190 2.93 -16.25 -13.89
C TYR A 190 4.23 -16.51 -14.62
N ARG A 191 4.52 -17.80 -14.82
CA ARG A 191 5.63 -18.27 -15.62
C ARG A 191 5.11 -19.20 -16.71
N ARG A 192 5.73 -19.14 -17.89
CA ARG A 192 5.51 -20.10 -18.97
C ARG A 192 6.79 -20.84 -19.28
N ASP A 193 6.72 -22.14 -19.51
CA ASP A 193 7.88 -22.95 -19.86
C ASP A 193 8.25 -22.75 -21.35
N ALA A 194 9.56 -22.80 -21.65
CA ALA A 194 10.09 -22.45 -22.98
C ALA A 194 9.55 -23.33 -24.13
N GLY A 195 9.12 -24.57 -23.85
CA GLY A 195 8.57 -25.50 -24.83
C GLY A 195 7.16 -25.15 -25.34
N GLU A 196 6.39 -24.37 -24.57
CA GLU A 196 5.02 -23.98 -24.91
C GLU A 196 4.93 -22.67 -25.72
N LEU A 197 6.03 -21.94 -25.86
CA LEU A 197 6.08 -20.69 -26.64
C LEU A 197 5.88 -20.91 -28.15
N GLN A 198 6.18 -22.11 -28.65
CA GLN A 198 6.07 -22.45 -30.06
C GLN A 198 4.66 -22.85 -30.52
N SER A 199 3.80 -23.28 -29.59
CA SER A 199 2.49 -23.84 -29.93
C SER A 199 1.31 -22.87 -29.75
N SER A 200 1.45 -21.85 -28.94
CA SER A 200 0.39 -20.86 -28.70
C SER A 200 0.99 -19.46 -28.71
N GLY A 201 0.75 -18.73 -29.80
CA GLY A 201 1.20 -17.33 -29.93
C GLY A 201 0.58 -16.41 -28.89
N LEU A 202 1.21 -15.28 -28.66
CA LEU A 202 0.72 -14.18 -27.80
C LEU A 202 -0.66 -13.62 -28.23
N GLY A 203 -1.14 -14.02 -29.42
CA GLY A 203 -2.50 -13.76 -29.91
C GLY A 203 -3.55 -14.17 -28.89
N ASP A 204 -3.38 -15.32 -28.26
CA ASP A 204 -4.29 -15.86 -27.25
C ASP A 204 -4.46 -14.97 -26.00
N LEU A 205 -3.43 -14.18 -25.64
CA LEU A 205 -3.52 -13.22 -24.52
C LEU A 205 -4.18 -11.90 -24.91
N ARG A 206 -4.15 -11.52 -26.19
CA ARG A 206 -4.85 -10.33 -26.69
C ARG A 206 -6.34 -10.59 -26.88
N ASP A 207 -6.69 -11.84 -27.21
CA ASP A 207 -8.08 -12.30 -27.36
C ASP A 207 -8.75 -12.53 -26.00
N LEU A 208 -7.98 -12.81 -24.95
CA LEU A 208 -8.44 -12.75 -23.56
C LEU A 208 -8.63 -11.26 -23.20
N GLN A 209 -9.78 -10.70 -23.56
CA GLN A 209 -10.18 -9.34 -23.17
C GLN A 209 -10.12 -9.16 -21.64
N PHE A 210 -8.92 -8.78 -21.14
CA PHE A 210 -8.71 -8.32 -19.76
C PHE A 210 -9.04 -6.83 -19.59
N LEU A 211 -9.93 -6.29 -20.43
CA LEU A 211 -10.44 -4.97 -20.23
C LEU A 211 -11.48 -5.05 -19.10
N PRO A 212 -11.27 -4.36 -17.97
CA PRO A 212 -12.37 -4.12 -17.06
C PRO A 212 -13.39 -3.27 -17.83
N ASP A 213 -14.57 -3.82 -18.04
CA ASP A 213 -15.71 -3.03 -18.46
C ASP A 213 -15.90 -1.93 -17.41
N GLY A 214 -15.62 -0.69 -17.80
CA GLY A 214 -15.86 0.49 -16.97
C GLY A 214 -14.65 0.97 -16.14
N ASN A 215 -13.68 1.58 -16.79
CA ASN A 215 -12.77 2.52 -16.10
C ASN A 215 -13.35 3.94 -16.25
N PRO A 216 -13.92 4.56 -15.18
CA PRO A 216 -14.49 5.91 -15.23
C PRO A 216 -13.46 7.03 -15.35
N LEU A 217 -12.16 6.72 -15.52
CA LEU A 217 -11.08 7.72 -15.60
C LEU A 217 -10.62 7.98 -17.05
N ARG A 218 -11.38 7.59 -18.07
CA ARG A 218 -11.03 7.84 -19.46
C ARG A 218 -11.66 9.11 -20.04
N ASP A 219 -12.54 9.78 -19.29
CA ASP A 219 -13.27 10.98 -19.71
C ASP A 219 -13.03 12.17 -18.75
N SER A 220 -11.76 12.49 -18.46
CA SER A 220 -11.41 13.78 -17.85
C SER A 220 -10.03 14.24 -18.28
#